data_a6991d02f302082a5bf4e90f823f50fd
#
_entry.id   a6991d02f302082a5bf4e90f823f50fd
#
_cell.length_a   1.000
_cell.length_b   1.000
_cell.length_c   1.000
_cell.angle_alpha   90.00
_cell.angle_beta   90.00
_cell.angle_gamma   90.00
#
_symmetry.space_group_name_H-M   'P 1'
#
loop_
_entity.id
_entity.type
_entity.pdbx_description
1 polymer ?
#
loop_
_entity_poly.entity_id
_entity_poly.type
_entity_poly.pdbx_seq_one_letter_code
_entity_poly.pdbx_strand_id
1 'polypeptide(L)'
;MNYYFYSRTSTVLQNSARQIETFKNHEGYDPSKLFVERIQGNVPFMERPEAVKLFDEITNKLEPCTVVVDSIDRLGRNLLDILHTIELFTKNKINLKSIKEGFNTLLDNGDVNPMAQLVISCMGSIAEMNRNQIKQRAMEGIKVAQALGKLKSRKIGAVQSDEKLLQRHQTIVKKLQKGMPMRDITQITGSSSATICKVKNVMINRNMI
;
A
#
# COMPACT_ATOMS: atom_id res chain seq x y z
N MET A 1 -17.65 -2.99 28.74
CA MET A 1 -16.60 -2.87 27.72
C MET A 1 -17.23 -3.23 26.38
N ASN A 2 -17.07 -2.39 25.36
CA ASN A 2 -17.68 -2.66 24.04
C ASN A 2 -16.77 -3.55 23.21
N TYR A 3 -17.28 -4.70 22.75
CA TYR A 3 -16.55 -5.62 21.89
C TYR A 3 -17.07 -5.52 20.46
N TYR A 4 -16.13 -5.47 19.49
CA TYR A 4 -16.37 -5.58 18.07
C TYR A 4 -15.60 -6.77 17.52
N PHE A 5 -16.15 -7.48 16.56
CA PHE A 5 -15.58 -8.71 16.02
C PHE A 5 -15.28 -8.53 14.54
N TYR A 6 -14.07 -8.87 14.13
CA TYR A 6 -13.68 -8.78 12.74
C TYR A 6 -13.20 -10.14 12.22
N SER A 7 -13.84 -10.59 11.14
CA SER A 7 -13.53 -11.83 10.45
C SER A 7 -13.19 -11.55 8.99
N ARG A 8 -12.19 -12.25 8.45
CA ARG A 8 -11.83 -12.16 7.03
C ARG A 8 -11.70 -13.56 6.40
N THR A 9 -12.31 -13.72 5.23
CA THR A 9 -12.19 -14.91 4.41
C THR A 9 -11.78 -14.55 2.98
N SER A 10 -10.93 -15.37 2.35
CA SER A 10 -10.40 -15.10 1.00
C SER A 10 -11.32 -15.56 -0.13
N THR A 11 -12.23 -16.51 0.13
CA THR A 11 -13.16 -17.08 -0.87
C THR A 11 -14.50 -17.41 -0.25
N VAL A 12 -15.54 -17.49 -1.10
CA VAL A 12 -16.89 -17.92 -0.72
C VAL A 12 -16.91 -19.33 -0.12
N LEU A 13 -15.94 -20.19 -0.51
CA LEU A 13 -15.81 -21.57 -0.05
C LEU A 13 -15.05 -21.71 1.28
N GLN A 14 -14.22 -20.73 1.66
CA GLN A 14 -13.61 -20.71 2.98
C GLN A 14 -14.64 -20.29 4.02
N ASN A 15 -15.04 -21.24 4.82
CA ASN A 15 -16.09 -21.09 5.79
C ASN A 15 -15.68 -20.09 6.90
N SER A 16 -16.26 -18.89 6.91
CA SER A 16 -16.18 -17.97 8.04
C SER A 16 -16.83 -18.55 9.31
N ALA A 17 -17.61 -19.63 9.18
CA ALA A 17 -18.34 -20.24 10.28
C ALA A 17 -17.44 -20.63 11.45
N ARG A 18 -16.21 -21.11 11.19
CA ARG A 18 -15.27 -21.45 12.25
C ARG A 18 -14.85 -20.20 13.06
N GLN A 19 -14.54 -19.09 12.38
CA GLN A 19 -14.16 -17.85 13.06
C GLN A 19 -15.35 -17.29 13.85
N ILE A 20 -16.54 -17.30 13.26
CA ILE A 20 -17.78 -16.85 13.92
C ILE A 20 -18.10 -17.74 15.12
N GLU A 21 -17.90 -19.06 15.04
CA GLU A 21 -18.11 -19.97 16.16
C GLU A 21 -17.13 -19.68 17.31
N THR A 22 -15.87 -19.37 16.98
CA THR A 22 -14.89 -18.92 17.98
C THR A 22 -15.35 -17.63 18.67
N PHE A 23 -15.94 -16.70 17.93
CA PHE A 23 -16.47 -15.45 18.48
C PHE A 23 -17.70 -15.65 19.35
N LYS A 24 -18.60 -16.56 19.00
CA LYS A 24 -19.80 -16.87 19.83
C LYS A 24 -19.44 -17.35 21.22
N ASN A 25 -18.29 -18.03 21.35
CA ASN A 25 -17.80 -18.49 22.65
C ASN A 25 -17.09 -17.39 23.45
N HIS A 26 -16.96 -16.17 22.88
CA HIS A 26 -16.36 -15.04 23.57
C HIS A 26 -17.39 -14.30 24.42
N GLU A 27 -17.04 -14.03 25.69
CA GLU A 27 -17.85 -13.21 26.56
C GLU A 27 -18.08 -11.81 25.94
N GLY A 28 -19.32 -11.38 25.86
CA GLY A 28 -19.69 -10.12 25.23
C GLY A 28 -19.84 -10.18 23.70
N TYR A 29 -19.98 -11.36 23.12
CA TYR A 29 -20.29 -11.49 21.68
C TYR A 29 -21.68 -10.89 21.37
N ASP A 30 -21.68 -9.99 20.41
CA ASP A 30 -22.90 -9.36 19.85
C ASP A 30 -22.87 -9.48 18.32
N PRO A 31 -23.83 -10.21 17.72
CA PRO A 31 -23.89 -10.37 16.26
C PRO A 31 -24.01 -9.06 15.50
N SER A 32 -24.57 -8.00 16.11
CA SER A 32 -24.70 -6.67 15.49
C SER A 32 -23.37 -5.93 15.35
N LYS A 33 -22.34 -6.36 16.09
CA LYS A 33 -20.98 -5.83 16.10
C LYS A 33 -19.98 -6.74 15.40
N LEU A 34 -20.47 -7.64 14.53
CA LEU A 34 -19.64 -8.55 13.74
C LEU A 34 -19.48 -8.01 12.31
N PHE A 35 -18.23 -7.76 11.95
CA PHE A 35 -17.81 -7.33 10.60
C PHE A 35 -17.17 -8.51 9.87
N VAL A 36 -17.80 -8.94 8.77
CA VAL A 36 -17.34 -10.09 7.98
C VAL A 36 -16.84 -9.63 6.63
N GLU A 37 -15.54 -9.65 6.45
CA GLU A 37 -14.88 -9.27 5.22
C GLU A 37 -14.71 -10.47 4.28
N ARG A 38 -15.09 -10.31 3.01
CA ARG A 38 -14.93 -11.32 1.97
C ARG A 38 -13.99 -10.81 0.89
N ILE A 39 -12.68 -10.79 1.20
CA ILE A 39 -11.66 -10.24 0.33
C ILE A 39 -10.37 -11.04 0.42
N GLN A 40 -9.58 -11.03 -0.67
CA GLN A 40 -8.28 -11.67 -0.68
C GLN A 40 -7.33 -11.03 0.34
N GLY A 41 -6.45 -11.85 0.93
CA GLY A 41 -5.51 -11.41 1.96
C GLY A 41 -4.45 -10.40 1.50
N ASN A 42 -4.31 -10.16 0.19
CA ASN A 42 -3.36 -9.21 -0.38
C ASN A 42 -3.81 -7.74 -0.33
N VAL A 43 -5.07 -7.48 0.07
CA VAL A 43 -5.60 -6.11 0.23
C VAL A 43 -5.24 -5.58 1.62
N PRO A 44 -4.67 -4.35 1.73
CA PRO A 44 -4.39 -3.71 3.02
C PRO A 44 -5.64 -3.57 3.88
N PHE A 45 -5.47 -3.60 5.21
CA PHE A 45 -6.61 -3.54 6.14
C PHE A 45 -7.50 -2.31 5.89
N MET A 46 -6.93 -1.11 5.82
CA MET A 46 -7.68 0.14 5.63
C MET A 46 -8.19 0.38 4.20
N GLU A 47 -7.96 -0.55 3.27
CA GLU A 47 -8.57 -0.54 1.93
C GLU A 47 -9.75 -1.52 1.82
N ARG A 48 -10.07 -2.24 2.92
CA ARG A 48 -11.16 -3.21 2.97
C ARG A 48 -12.46 -2.54 3.42
N PRO A 49 -13.57 -2.72 2.70
CA PRO A 49 -14.84 -2.04 3.02
C PRO A 49 -15.35 -2.26 4.44
N GLU A 50 -15.35 -3.52 4.93
CA GLU A 50 -15.85 -3.81 6.27
C GLU A 50 -14.87 -3.38 7.38
N ALA A 51 -13.57 -3.38 7.11
CA ALA A 51 -12.56 -2.88 8.03
C ALA A 51 -12.67 -1.36 8.21
N VAL A 52 -12.90 -0.61 7.12
CA VAL A 52 -13.12 0.84 7.18
C VAL A 52 -14.40 1.16 7.94
N LYS A 53 -15.51 0.47 7.67
CA LYS A 53 -16.76 0.64 8.42
C LYS A 53 -16.58 0.39 9.91
N LEU A 54 -15.87 -0.69 10.28
CA LEU A 54 -15.54 -1.02 11.66
C LEU A 54 -14.76 0.13 12.31
N PHE A 55 -13.72 0.61 11.64
CA PHE A 55 -12.85 1.66 12.18
C PHE A 55 -13.61 2.98 12.35
N ASP A 56 -14.42 3.38 11.36
CA ASP A 56 -15.25 4.59 11.40
C ASP A 56 -16.30 4.50 12.51
N GLU A 57 -16.95 3.35 12.66
CA GLU A 57 -17.97 3.16 13.71
C GLU A 57 -17.36 3.30 15.11
N ILE A 58 -16.18 2.73 15.33
CA ILE A 58 -15.51 2.77 16.63
C ILE A 58 -15.01 4.18 16.93
N THR A 59 -14.37 4.84 15.97
CA THR A 59 -13.78 6.17 16.16
C THR A 59 -14.84 7.25 16.36
N ASN A 60 -16.03 7.10 15.73
CA ASN A 60 -17.14 8.04 15.90
C ASN A 60 -17.80 7.95 17.29
N LYS A 61 -17.76 6.78 17.95
CA LYS A 61 -18.39 6.59 19.26
C LYS A 61 -17.54 7.09 20.44
N LEU A 62 -16.24 7.25 20.25
CA LEU A 62 -15.26 7.73 21.26
C LEU A 62 -15.30 6.97 22.61
N GLU A 63 -15.84 5.76 22.63
CA GLU A 63 -15.94 4.92 23.81
C GLU A 63 -14.81 3.87 23.84
N PRO A 64 -14.32 3.50 25.04
CA PRO A 64 -13.35 2.41 25.16
C PRO A 64 -13.91 1.11 24.58
N CYS A 65 -13.21 0.53 23.63
CA CYS A 65 -13.65 -0.67 22.95
C CYS A 65 -12.51 -1.64 22.66
N THR A 66 -12.87 -2.89 22.42
CA THR A 66 -11.94 -3.96 22.06
C THR A 66 -12.37 -4.56 20.73
N VAL A 67 -11.47 -4.57 19.75
CA VAL A 67 -11.64 -5.31 18.51
C VAL A 67 -11.06 -6.70 18.68
N VAL A 68 -11.89 -7.71 18.50
CA VAL A 68 -11.54 -9.13 18.63
C VAL A 68 -11.36 -9.74 17.27
N VAL A 69 -10.21 -10.40 17.05
CA VAL A 69 -9.90 -11.16 15.85
C VAL A 69 -9.56 -12.61 16.20
N ASP A 70 -9.85 -13.54 15.30
CA ASP A 70 -9.45 -14.95 15.46
C ASP A 70 -7.91 -15.08 15.50
N SER A 71 -7.22 -14.37 14.60
CA SER A 71 -5.76 -14.32 14.52
C SER A 71 -5.29 -13.01 13.88
N ILE A 72 -4.05 -12.58 14.20
CA ILE A 72 -3.48 -11.32 13.75
C ILE A 72 -3.31 -11.23 12.22
N ASP A 73 -3.21 -12.36 11.52
CA ASP A 73 -3.12 -12.41 10.06
C ASP A 73 -4.40 -11.91 9.36
N ARG A 74 -5.49 -11.70 10.09
CA ARG A 74 -6.71 -11.05 9.59
C ARG A 74 -6.54 -9.55 9.39
N LEU A 75 -5.60 -8.93 10.13
CA LEU A 75 -5.41 -7.49 10.20
C LEU A 75 -4.55 -6.89 9.09
N GLY A 76 -4.00 -7.69 8.19
CA GLY A 76 -3.17 -7.14 7.13
C GLY A 76 -2.85 -8.14 6.03
N ARG A 77 -2.23 -7.63 4.97
CA ARG A 77 -1.75 -8.44 3.82
C ARG A 77 -0.35 -9.03 4.05
N ASN A 78 0.41 -8.41 4.91
CA ASN A 78 1.76 -8.81 5.29
C ASN A 78 2.07 -8.27 6.70
N LEU A 79 3.23 -8.66 7.23
CA LEU A 79 3.63 -8.31 8.59
C LEU A 79 3.69 -6.79 8.83
N LEU A 80 4.17 -6.00 7.86
CA LEU A 80 4.22 -4.54 7.99
C LEU A 80 2.82 -3.92 8.06
N ASP A 81 1.90 -4.39 7.23
CA ASP A 81 0.52 -3.92 7.23
C ASP A 81 -0.20 -4.26 8.54
N ILE A 82 0.05 -5.47 9.08
CA ILE A 82 -0.43 -5.88 10.42
C ILE A 82 0.08 -4.91 11.49
N LEU A 83 1.38 -4.61 11.49
CA LEU A 83 1.99 -3.70 12.47
C LEU A 83 1.40 -2.29 12.36
N HIS A 84 1.23 -1.76 11.14
CA HIS A 84 0.56 -0.48 10.91
C HIS A 84 -0.88 -0.46 11.43
N THR A 85 -1.62 -1.55 11.23
CA THR A 85 -2.98 -1.68 11.74
C THR A 85 -3.01 -1.68 13.26
N ILE A 86 -2.13 -2.46 13.91
CA ILE A 86 -2.02 -2.50 15.38
C ILE A 86 -1.65 -1.11 15.93
N GLU A 87 -0.69 -0.42 15.31
CA GLU A 87 -0.28 0.93 15.69
C GLU A 87 -1.44 1.93 15.56
N LEU A 88 -2.21 1.85 14.46
CA LEU A 88 -3.37 2.69 14.22
C LEU A 88 -4.44 2.52 15.31
N PHE A 89 -4.77 1.27 15.67
CA PHE A 89 -5.71 0.97 16.75
C PHE A 89 -5.20 1.48 18.09
N THR A 90 -3.93 1.21 18.43
CA THR A 90 -3.32 1.61 19.71
C THR A 90 -3.30 3.14 19.85
N LYS A 91 -2.95 3.89 18.80
CA LYS A 91 -2.99 5.37 18.79
C LYS A 91 -4.38 5.92 19.05
N ASN A 92 -5.41 5.24 18.58
CA ASN A 92 -6.81 5.60 18.83
C ASN A 92 -7.35 5.01 20.13
N LYS A 93 -6.51 4.44 21.00
CA LYS A 93 -6.90 3.81 22.26
C LYS A 93 -7.91 2.66 22.11
N ILE A 94 -7.89 2.01 20.96
CA ILE A 94 -8.70 0.85 20.66
C ILE A 94 -7.87 -0.39 21.03
N ASN A 95 -8.39 -1.19 21.97
CA ASN A 95 -7.75 -2.46 22.30
C ASN A 95 -7.98 -3.48 21.18
N LEU A 96 -6.91 -4.16 20.80
CA LEU A 96 -6.97 -5.27 19.87
C LEU A 96 -6.70 -6.58 20.61
N LYS A 97 -7.64 -7.51 20.53
CA LYS A 97 -7.53 -8.84 21.12
C LYS A 97 -7.42 -9.89 20.04
N SER A 98 -6.34 -10.64 20.04
CA SER A 98 -6.19 -11.84 19.19
C SER A 98 -6.42 -13.09 20.02
N ILE A 99 -7.38 -13.91 19.57
CA ILE A 99 -7.76 -15.14 20.32
C ILE A 99 -6.66 -16.19 20.18
N LYS A 100 -6.20 -16.44 18.94
CA LYS A 100 -5.23 -17.50 18.65
C LYS A 100 -3.87 -17.24 19.27
N GLU A 101 -3.38 -16.02 19.19
CA GLU A 101 -2.10 -15.63 19.75
C GLU A 101 -2.20 -15.28 21.27
N GLY A 102 -3.41 -15.14 21.79
CA GLY A 102 -3.66 -14.96 23.22
C GLY A 102 -3.14 -13.63 23.79
N PHE A 103 -3.14 -12.55 23.02
CA PHE A 103 -2.68 -11.26 23.52
C PHE A 103 -3.66 -10.11 23.27
N ASN A 104 -3.54 -9.08 24.10
CA ASN A 104 -4.22 -7.79 23.98
C ASN A 104 -3.19 -6.68 23.78
N THR A 105 -3.51 -5.67 22.97
CA THR A 105 -2.61 -4.51 22.77
C THR A 105 -2.65 -3.53 23.94
N LEU A 106 -3.77 -3.43 24.64
CA LEU A 106 -3.94 -2.60 25.83
C LEU A 106 -4.27 -3.47 27.06
N LEU A 107 -3.90 -2.97 28.22
CA LEU A 107 -4.31 -3.49 29.52
C LEU A 107 -5.70 -2.95 29.92
N ASP A 108 -6.30 -3.50 30.97
CA ASP A 108 -7.62 -3.08 31.46
C ASP A 108 -7.66 -1.62 31.93
N ASN A 109 -6.53 -1.06 32.36
CA ASN A 109 -6.37 0.34 32.73
C ASN A 109 -6.18 1.28 31.52
N GLY A 110 -6.17 0.75 30.28
CA GLY A 110 -5.97 1.50 29.04
C GLY A 110 -4.51 1.76 28.66
N ASP A 111 -3.55 1.33 29.47
CA ASP A 111 -2.13 1.42 29.14
C ASP A 111 -1.72 0.39 28.08
N VAL A 112 -0.67 0.71 27.35
CA VAL A 112 -0.11 -0.24 26.35
C VAL A 112 0.43 -1.47 27.07
N ASN A 113 0.01 -2.65 26.62
CA ASN A 113 0.51 -3.92 27.17
C ASN A 113 1.99 -4.11 26.80
N PRO A 114 2.91 -4.16 27.78
CA PRO A 114 4.35 -4.28 27.50
C PRO A 114 4.71 -5.56 26.72
N MET A 115 3.98 -6.66 26.97
CA MET A 115 4.19 -7.91 26.25
C MET A 115 3.79 -7.78 24.77
N ALA A 116 2.65 -7.14 24.51
CA ALA A 116 2.24 -6.87 23.12
C ALA A 116 3.24 -5.95 22.42
N GLN A 117 3.73 -4.92 23.10
CA GLN A 117 4.75 -4.02 22.54
C GLN A 117 6.05 -4.74 22.22
N LEU A 118 6.50 -5.67 23.07
CA LEU A 118 7.67 -6.52 22.80
C LEU A 118 7.44 -7.38 21.55
N VAL A 119 6.30 -8.07 21.47
CA VAL A 119 5.95 -8.90 20.31
C VAL A 119 5.91 -8.07 19.03
N ILE A 120 5.27 -6.90 19.05
CA ILE A 120 5.19 -5.97 17.92
C ILE A 120 6.60 -5.52 17.47
N SER A 121 7.47 -5.19 18.41
CA SER A 121 8.86 -4.79 18.13
C SER A 121 9.66 -5.92 17.48
N CYS A 122 9.54 -7.14 17.99
CA CYS A 122 10.16 -8.32 17.40
C CYS A 122 9.65 -8.59 15.97
N MET A 123 8.33 -8.51 15.77
CA MET A 123 7.72 -8.68 14.46
C MET A 123 8.20 -7.59 13.47
N GLY A 124 8.35 -6.34 13.93
CA GLY A 124 8.90 -5.24 13.14
C GLY A 124 10.32 -5.52 12.67
N SER A 125 11.17 -5.98 13.56
CA SER A 125 12.57 -6.34 13.25
C SER A 125 12.63 -7.50 12.22
N ILE A 126 11.77 -8.51 12.36
CA ILE A 126 11.68 -9.64 11.43
C ILE A 126 11.19 -9.15 10.06
N ALA A 127 10.19 -8.24 10.03
CA ALA A 127 9.67 -7.68 8.80
C ALA A 127 10.74 -6.89 8.03
N GLU A 128 11.54 -6.09 8.74
CA GLU A 128 12.65 -5.34 8.16
C GLU A 128 13.76 -6.28 7.65
N MET A 129 14.13 -7.29 8.41
CA MET A 129 15.09 -8.31 7.98
C MET A 129 14.64 -9.00 6.69
N ASN A 130 13.38 -9.44 6.61
CA ASN A 130 12.82 -10.06 5.42
C ASN A 130 12.86 -9.11 4.20
N ARG A 131 12.50 -7.83 4.39
CA ARG A 131 12.59 -6.81 3.33
C ARG A 131 14.01 -6.63 2.82
N ASN A 132 14.98 -6.60 3.71
CA ASN A 132 16.39 -6.47 3.36
C ASN A 132 16.90 -7.69 2.58
N GLN A 133 16.50 -8.90 2.98
CA GLN A 133 16.83 -10.13 2.25
C GLN A 133 16.24 -10.13 0.83
N ILE A 134 14.98 -9.73 0.66
CA ILE A 134 14.33 -9.62 -0.65
C ILE A 134 15.10 -8.62 -1.53
N LYS A 135 15.44 -7.44 -0.98
CA LYS A 135 16.22 -6.41 -1.69
C LYS A 135 17.60 -6.94 -2.10
N GLN A 136 18.30 -7.64 -1.21
CA GLN A 136 19.60 -8.22 -1.49
C GLN A 136 19.53 -9.26 -2.63
N ARG A 137 18.58 -10.21 -2.57
CA ARG A 137 18.36 -11.20 -3.64
C ARG A 137 18.03 -10.54 -4.98
N ALA A 138 17.22 -9.49 -4.97
CA ALA A 138 16.90 -8.73 -6.18
C ALA A 138 18.16 -8.05 -6.77
N MET A 139 19.01 -7.46 -5.92
CA MET A 139 20.28 -6.86 -6.37
C MET A 139 21.26 -7.89 -6.94
N GLU A 140 21.37 -9.06 -6.30
CA GLU A 140 22.18 -10.17 -6.80
C GLU A 140 21.66 -10.66 -8.16
N GLY A 141 20.35 -10.84 -8.30
CA GLY A 141 19.72 -11.19 -9.58
C GLY A 141 19.98 -10.17 -10.69
N ILE A 142 19.92 -8.87 -10.36
CA ILE A 142 20.25 -7.78 -11.29
C ILE A 142 21.71 -7.86 -11.73
N LYS A 143 22.65 -8.08 -10.80
CA LYS A 143 24.08 -8.23 -11.12
C LYS A 143 24.34 -9.41 -12.07
N VAL A 144 23.71 -10.55 -11.80
CA VAL A 144 23.82 -11.73 -12.67
C VAL A 144 23.23 -11.43 -14.06
N ALA A 145 22.06 -10.80 -14.14
CA ALA A 145 21.43 -10.43 -15.40
C ALA A 145 22.25 -9.40 -16.19
N GLN A 146 22.95 -8.48 -15.51
CA GLN A 146 23.90 -7.54 -16.12
C GLN A 146 25.11 -8.28 -16.69
N ALA A 147 25.72 -9.18 -15.92
CA ALA A 147 26.86 -9.99 -16.36
C ALA A 147 26.53 -10.86 -17.59
N LEU A 148 25.29 -11.37 -17.66
CA LEU A 148 24.79 -12.14 -18.80
C LEU A 148 24.31 -11.26 -19.98
N GLY A 149 24.44 -9.93 -19.93
CA GLY A 149 23.99 -9.01 -20.98
C GLY A 149 22.46 -9.00 -21.22
N LYS A 150 21.71 -9.59 -20.30
CA LYS A 150 20.24 -9.67 -20.42
C LYS A 150 19.52 -8.35 -20.12
N LEU A 151 20.14 -7.47 -19.34
CA LEU A 151 19.59 -6.14 -19.02
C LEU A 151 20.01 -5.16 -20.10
N LYS A 152 19.10 -4.85 -21.00
CA LYS A 152 19.22 -3.75 -21.97
C LYS A 152 18.84 -2.42 -21.30
N SER A 153 19.52 -2.03 -20.22
CA SER A 153 19.32 -0.70 -19.65
C SER A 153 19.89 0.36 -20.59
N ARG A 154 19.26 1.53 -20.61
CA ARG A 154 19.76 2.69 -21.35
C ARG A 154 21.15 3.02 -20.82
N LYS A 155 22.18 3.05 -21.69
CA LYS A 155 23.55 3.42 -21.28
C LYS A 155 23.53 4.81 -20.63
N ILE A 156 24.29 4.99 -19.55
CA ILE A 156 24.45 6.29 -18.91
C ILE A 156 24.94 7.27 -19.98
N GLY A 157 24.26 8.42 -20.13
CA GLY A 157 24.56 9.40 -21.18
C GLY A 157 23.91 9.13 -22.53
N ALA A 158 23.16 8.04 -22.71
CA ALA A 158 22.44 7.82 -23.96
C ALA A 158 21.31 8.85 -24.12
N VAL A 159 21.51 9.80 -24.96
CA VAL A 159 20.51 10.80 -25.38
C VAL A 159 19.66 10.18 -26.48
N GLN A 160 18.36 10.43 -26.45
CA GLN A 160 17.49 10.05 -27.55
C GLN A 160 17.95 10.76 -28.82
N SER A 161 18.09 10.03 -29.96
CA SER A 161 18.47 10.69 -31.20
C SER A 161 17.45 11.75 -31.60
N ASP A 162 17.93 12.85 -32.16
CA ASP A 162 17.09 13.98 -32.59
C ASP A 162 15.98 13.54 -33.52
N GLU A 163 16.24 12.58 -34.42
CA GLU A 163 15.24 12.04 -35.34
C GLU A 163 14.08 11.37 -34.60
N LYS A 164 14.40 10.52 -33.61
CA LYS A 164 13.38 9.85 -32.78
C LYS A 164 12.59 10.87 -31.97
N LEU A 165 13.24 11.94 -31.48
CA LEU A 165 12.58 13.01 -30.75
C LEU A 165 11.59 13.74 -31.65
N LEU A 166 12.02 14.17 -32.84
CA LEU A 166 11.16 14.85 -33.83
C LEU A 166 10.01 13.97 -34.30
N GLN A 167 10.30 12.70 -34.57
CA GLN A 167 9.30 11.71 -35.00
C GLN A 167 8.23 11.48 -33.92
N ARG A 168 8.63 11.42 -32.66
CA ARG A 168 7.70 11.24 -31.53
C ARG A 168 6.81 12.45 -31.31
N HIS A 169 7.30 13.64 -31.61
CA HIS A 169 6.61 14.91 -31.36
C HIS A 169 6.22 15.67 -32.63
N GLN A 170 5.80 14.95 -33.68
CA GLN A 170 5.43 15.53 -34.98
C GLN A 170 4.40 16.66 -34.90
N THR A 171 3.43 16.56 -33.98
CA THR A 171 2.42 17.60 -33.77
C THR A 171 3.06 18.90 -33.31
N ILE A 172 4.04 18.83 -32.40
CA ILE A 172 4.80 20.02 -31.92
C ILE A 172 5.63 20.59 -33.07
N VAL A 173 6.33 19.73 -33.83
CA VAL A 173 7.13 20.13 -35.00
C VAL A 173 6.29 20.93 -35.99
N LYS A 174 5.12 20.40 -36.42
CA LYS A 174 4.23 21.09 -37.38
C LYS A 174 3.72 22.43 -36.87
N LYS A 175 3.48 22.57 -35.56
CA LYS A 175 3.00 23.81 -34.96
C LYS A 175 4.12 24.86 -34.83
N LEU A 176 5.34 24.43 -34.49
CA LEU A 176 6.53 25.31 -34.47
C LEU A 176 6.87 25.81 -35.86
N GLN A 177 6.77 24.96 -36.92
CA GLN A 177 6.97 25.40 -38.30
C GLN A 177 5.94 26.43 -38.79
N LYS A 178 4.74 26.43 -38.21
CA LYS A 178 3.71 27.45 -38.44
C LYS A 178 3.91 28.72 -37.61
N GLY A 179 5.01 28.85 -36.87
CA GLY A 179 5.31 30.02 -36.05
C GLY A 179 4.45 30.16 -34.80
N MET A 180 3.75 29.11 -34.37
CA MET A 180 2.86 29.16 -33.21
C MET A 180 3.63 29.38 -31.92
N PRO A 181 3.18 30.27 -31.01
CA PRO A 181 3.81 30.48 -29.70
C PRO A 181 3.86 29.22 -28.87
N MET A 182 4.96 29.02 -28.12
CA MET A 182 5.14 27.81 -27.29
C MET A 182 4.03 27.64 -26.24
N ARG A 183 3.46 28.75 -25.74
CA ARG A 183 2.36 28.75 -24.77
C ARG A 183 1.11 28.07 -25.35
N ASP A 184 0.76 28.42 -26.60
CA ASP A 184 -0.40 27.88 -27.27
C ASP A 184 -0.20 26.40 -27.64
N ILE A 185 1.04 26.05 -28.02
CA ILE A 185 1.41 24.64 -28.27
C ILE A 185 1.24 23.80 -26.98
N THR A 186 1.62 24.35 -25.83
CA THR A 186 1.43 23.68 -24.52
C THR A 186 -0.05 23.39 -24.26
N GLN A 187 -0.91 24.39 -24.48
CA GLN A 187 -2.36 24.24 -24.27
C GLN A 187 -2.99 23.21 -25.22
N ILE A 188 -2.56 23.19 -26.47
CA ILE A 188 -3.16 22.31 -27.49
C ILE A 188 -2.64 20.87 -27.38
N THR A 189 -1.36 20.69 -27.04
CA THR A 189 -0.72 19.36 -27.05
C THR A 189 -0.64 18.70 -25.67
N GLY A 190 -0.89 19.45 -24.57
CA GLY A 190 -0.69 18.99 -23.21
C GLY A 190 0.77 18.70 -22.85
N SER A 191 1.70 19.03 -23.74
CA SER A 191 3.14 18.76 -23.55
C SER A 191 3.78 19.85 -22.68
N SER A 192 4.71 19.45 -21.81
CA SER A 192 5.44 20.43 -20.98
C SER A 192 6.25 21.41 -21.84
N SER A 193 6.40 22.64 -21.37
CA SER A 193 7.23 23.67 -22.01
C SER A 193 8.68 23.22 -22.21
N ALA A 194 9.22 22.40 -21.29
CA ALA A 194 10.55 21.82 -21.39
C ALA A 194 10.67 20.87 -22.60
N THR A 195 9.63 20.07 -22.90
CA THR A 195 9.60 19.18 -24.06
C THR A 195 9.54 20.00 -25.36
N ILE A 196 8.69 21.03 -25.40
CA ILE A 196 8.56 21.92 -26.57
C ILE A 196 9.87 22.67 -26.85
N CYS A 197 10.54 23.15 -25.79
CA CYS A 197 11.84 23.80 -25.89
C CYS A 197 12.91 22.86 -26.46
N LYS A 198 12.96 21.60 -25.99
CA LYS A 198 13.90 20.60 -26.54
C LYS A 198 13.65 20.35 -28.03
N VAL A 199 12.39 20.18 -28.44
CA VAL A 199 12.04 20.00 -29.87
C VAL A 199 12.44 21.22 -30.69
N LYS A 200 12.14 22.44 -30.20
CA LYS A 200 12.50 23.69 -30.85
C LYS A 200 14.00 23.83 -31.06
N ASN A 201 14.81 23.56 -30.00
CA ASN A 201 16.26 23.64 -30.09
C ASN A 201 16.84 22.66 -31.13
N VAL A 202 16.30 21.43 -31.20
CA VAL A 202 16.70 20.46 -32.22
C VAL A 202 16.32 20.94 -33.64
N MET A 203 15.15 21.57 -33.79
CA MET A 203 14.72 22.11 -35.10
C MET A 203 15.60 23.30 -35.54
N ILE A 204 15.98 24.19 -34.60
CA ILE A 204 16.92 25.31 -34.89
C ILE A 204 18.28 24.74 -35.30
N ASN A 205 18.83 23.81 -34.56
CA ASN A 205 20.13 23.19 -34.86
C ASN A 205 20.16 22.48 -36.21
N ARG A 206 19.00 22.07 -36.73
CA ARG A 206 18.86 21.41 -38.05
C ARG A 206 18.35 22.37 -39.14
N ASN A 207 18.30 23.65 -38.87
CA ASN A 207 17.79 24.68 -39.79
C ASN A 207 16.38 24.38 -40.36
N MET A 208 15.51 23.83 -39.50
CA MET A 208 14.12 23.51 -39.88
C MET A 208 13.14 24.66 -39.58
N ILE A 209 13.55 25.61 -38.76
CA ILE A 209 12.86 26.85 -38.38
C ILE A 209 13.87 27.94 -38.10
#